data_691e3260a89dd060638753f01d2158b0
#
_entry.id   691e3260a89dd060638753f01d2158b0
#
_cell.length_a   1.000
_cell.length_b   1.000
_cell.length_c   1.000
_cell.angle_alpha   90.00
_cell.angle_beta   90.00
_cell.angle_gamma   90.00
#
_symmetry.space_group_name_H-M   'P 1'
#
loop_
_entity.id
_entity.type
_entity.pdbx_description
1 polymer ?
#
loop_
_entity_poly.entity_id
_entity_poly.type
_entity_poly.pdbx_seq_one_letter_code
_entity_poly.pdbx_strand_id
1 'polypeptide(L)'
;KKDKTVKYLARRIYRRYGVLLDVNYILSRGNNRVSQEHYELVKKELPVLDELEDILIMQDLPKNPTGIWNDLLKLAHENGTGIQQIDNGNYQFKEGVDYKPKNDNLYVIPVVDHIGLTKTEREFNKKQVIDKLSAYMIILRNKCNFSPVLVQQLNRSMSSSDRFKLDRVE
;
A
#
# COMPACT_ATOMS: atom_id res chain seq x y z
N LYS A 1 0.31 12.26 -2.65
CA LYS A 1 1.64 11.65 -2.92
C LYS A 1 2.79 12.47 -2.32
N LYS A 2 3.06 13.68 -2.85
CA LYS A 2 4.21 14.51 -2.43
C LYS A 2 4.33 14.70 -0.91
N ASP A 3 3.25 15.00 -0.21
CA ASP A 3 3.30 15.27 1.24
C ASP A 3 3.67 14.04 2.08
N LYS A 4 3.27 12.83 1.67
CA LYS A 4 3.65 11.59 2.37
C LYS A 4 5.14 11.29 2.22
N THR A 5 5.67 11.46 1.01
CA THR A 5 7.10 11.32 0.69
C THR A 5 7.95 12.31 1.48
N VAL A 6 7.53 13.59 1.51
CA VAL A 6 8.22 14.63 2.27
C VAL A 6 8.16 14.37 3.79
N LYS A 7 7.03 13.85 4.32
CA LYS A 7 6.96 13.40 5.72
C LYS A 7 7.94 12.28 6.03
N TYR A 8 8.15 11.37 5.11
CA TYR A 8 9.14 10.30 5.28
C TYR A 8 10.56 10.89 5.36
N LEU A 9 10.91 11.79 4.44
CA LEU A 9 12.21 12.51 4.46
C LEU A 9 12.40 13.28 5.76
N ALA A 10 11.41 14.06 6.19
CA ALA A 10 11.47 14.82 7.43
C ALA A 10 11.75 13.93 8.65
N ARG A 11 11.05 12.78 8.74
CA ARG A 11 11.28 11.79 9.80
C ARG A 11 12.66 11.15 9.74
N ARG A 12 13.16 10.89 8.54
CA ARG A 12 14.50 10.33 8.33
C ARG A 12 15.59 11.32 8.74
N ILE A 13 15.45 12.59 8.35
CA ILE A 13 16.34 13.69 8.76
C ILE A 13 16.35 13.83 10.29
N TYR A 14 15.17 13.83 10.92
CA TYR A 14 15.08 13.87 12.38
C TYR A 14 15.81 12.71 13.05
N ARG A 15 15.62 11.49 12.57
CA ARG A 15 16.26 10.29 13.14
C ARG A 15 17.79 10.29 12.99
N ARG A 16 18.30 10.84 11.89
CA ARG A 16 19.74 10.83 11.58
C ARG A 16 20.50 12.02 12.13
N TYR A 17 19.87 13.19 12.13
CA TYR A 17 20.54 14.45 12.42
C TYR A 17 19.93 15.20 13.59
N GLY A 18 18.84 14.74 14.18
CA GLY A 18 18.13 15.41 15.27
C GLY A 18 17.38 16.68 14.84
N VAL A 19 17.32 16.98 13.54
CA VAL A 19 16.73 18.23 13.00
C VAL A 19 15.25 17.98 12.67
N LEU A 20 14.36 18.70 13.35
CA LEU A 20 12.92 18.62 13.10
C LEU A 20 12.52 19.58 11.98
N LEU A 21 12.10 19.04 10.84
CA LEU A 21 11.63 19.81 9.69
C LEU A 21 10.13 19.56 9.45
N ASP A 22 9.37 20.64 9.27
CA ASP A 22 7.97 20.57 8.85
C ASP A 22 7.85 20.37 7.33
N VAL A 23 6.77 19.68 6.90
CA VAL A 23 6.49 19.40 5.48
C VAL A 23 6.34 20.69 4.65
N ASN A 24 5.63 21.69 5.20
CA ASN A 24 5.42 22.96 4.49
C ASN A 24 6.73 23.74 4.38
N TYR A 25 7.58 23.63 5.39
CA TYR A 25 8.93 24.21 5.36
C TYR A 25 9.79 23.58 4.26
N ILE A 26 9.88 22.24 4.21
CA ILE A 26 10.64 21.52 3.16
C ILE A 26 10.12 21.85 1.75
N LEU A 27 8.79 21.95 1.60
CA LEU A 27 8.16 22.28 0.32
C LEU A 27 8.15 23.79 0.00
N SER A 28 8.76 24.62 0.86
CA SER A 28 8.77 26.09 0.73
C SER A 28 7.38 26.69 0.50
N ARG A 29 6.35 26.15 1.20
CA ARG A 29 4.97 26.62 1.08
C ARG A 29 4.72 27.85 1.95
N GLY A 30 3.95 28.80 1.44
CA GLY A 30 3.66 30.06 2.12
C GLY A 30 4.90 30.94 2.24
N ASN A 31 5.13 31.54 3.41
CA ASN A 31 6.30 32.40 3.70
C ASN A 31 7.54 31.63 4.18
N ASN A 32 7.43 30.29 4.22
CA ASN A 32 8.53 29.43 4.66
C ASN A 32 9.53 29.23 3.51
N ARG A 33 10.78 29.59 3.75
CA ARG A 33 11.89 29.26 2.84
C ARG A 33 12.88 28.38 3.57
N VAL A 34 13.26 27.27 2.92
CA VAL A 34 14.27 26.37 3.44
C VAL A 34 15.61 27.09 3.50
N SER A 35 16.29 27.05 4.66
CA SER A 35 17.66 27.55 4.79
C SER A 35 18.62 26.68 3.96
N GLN A 36 19.77 27.26 3.56
CA GLN A 36 20.77 26.52 2.80
C GLN A 36 21.23 25.25 3.53
N GLU A 37 21.45 25.34 4.83
CA GLU A 37 21.84 24.19 5.67
C GLU A 37 20.81 23.06 5.63
N HIS A 38 19.53 23.37 5.83
CA HIS A 38 18.46 22.38 5.77
C HIS A 38 18.23 21.85 4.35
N TYR A 39 18.43 22.68 3.34
CA TYR A 39 18.38 22.24 1.95
C TYR A 39 19.43 21.18 1.64
N GLU A 40 20.67 21.34 2.12
CA GLU A 40 21.74 20.36 1.94
C GLU A 40 21.42 19.03 2.68
N LEU A 41 20.80 19.10 3.87
CA LEU A 41 20.33 17.89 4.56
C LEU A 41 19.24 17.15 3.76
N VAL A 42 18.28 17.88 3.22
CA VAL A 42 17.23 17.29 2.36
C VAL A 42 17.86 16.67 1.12
N LYS A 43 18.75 17.38 0.43
CA LYS A 43 19.44 16.90 -0.77
C LYS A 43 20.26 15.63 -0.51
N LYS A 44 20.90 15.53 0.65
CA LYS A 44 21.69 14.37 1.06
C LYS A 44 20.83 13.12 1.26
N GLU A 45 19.57 13.31 1.67
CA GLU A 45 18.64 12.21 1.92
C GLU A 45 17.73 11.86 0.72
N LEU A 46 17.73 12.69 -0.36
CA LEU A 46 16.91 12.43 -1.55
C LEU A 46 17.19 11.07 -2.23
N PRO A 47 18.45 10.58 -2.35
CA PRO A 47 18.72 9.32 -3.03
C PRO A 47 17.97 8.12 -2.46
N VAL A 48 17.55 8.17 -1.18
CA VAL A 48 16.71 7.10 -0.62
C VAL A 48 15.33 7.00 -1.29
N LEU A 49 14.86 8.07 -1.92
CA LEU A 49 13.59 8.05 -2.64
C LEU A 49 13.70 7.28 -3.95
N ASP A 50 14.85 7.35 -4.61
CA ASP A 50 15.14 6.59 -5.84
C ASP A 50 15.13 5.09 -5.50
N GLU A 51 15.79 4.70 -4.40
CA GLU A 51 15.74 3.32 -3.88
C GLU A 51 14.31 2.87 -3.55
N LEU A 52 13.46 3.78 -3.03
CA LEU A 52 12.07 3.47 -2.71
C LEU A 52 11.18 3.38 -3.96
N GLU A 53 11.46 4.14 -5.02
CA GLU A 53 10.70 4.06 -6.28
C GLU A 53 10.85 2.70 -6.95
N ASP A 54 12.02 2.06 -6.82
CA ASP A 54 12.28 0.75 -7.38
C ASP A 54 11.51 -0.39 -6.67
N ILE A 55 11.15 -0.18 -5.41
CA ILE A 55 10.51 -1.23 -4.58
C ILE A 55 9.09 -0.90 -4.13
N LEU A 56 8.65 0.36 -4.21
CA LEU A 56 7.38 0.83 -3.66
C LEU A 56 6.42 1.32 -4.73
N ILE A 57 5.48 0.48 -5.11
CA ILE A 57 4.38 0.86 -5.99
C ILE A 57 3.24 1.44 -5.16
N MET A 58 2.96 2.74 -5.31
CA MET A 58 1.87 3.42 -4.60
C MET A 58 0.70 3.72 -5.51
N GLN A 59 -0.50 3.32 -5.07
CA GLN A 59 -1.77 3.62 -5.71
C GLN A 59 -2.65 4.45 -4.77
N ASP A 60 -2.89 5.72 -5.12
CA ASP A 60 -3.67 6.65 -4.28
C ASP A 60 -5.16 6.69 -4.64
N LEU A 61 -5.55 6.14 -5.79
CA LEU A 61 -6.94 6.13 -6.22
C LEU A 61 -7.69 4.97 -5.57
N PRO A 62 -8.82 5.24 -4.89
CA PRO A 62 -9.66 4.18 -4.35
C PRO A 62 -10.17 3.27 -5.47
N LYS A 63 -9.97 1.97 -5.33
CA LYS A 63 -10.43 0.92 -6.24
C LYS A 63 -11.40 -0.02 -5.55
N ASN A 64 -12.22 -0.71 -6.34
CA ASN A 64 -13.01 -1.84 -5.87
C ASN A 64 -12.16 -3.11 -5.79
N PRO A 65 -12.62 -4.20 -5.16
CA PRO A 65 -11.87 -5.44 -5.03
C PRO A 65 -11.37 -6.01 -6.36
N THR A 66 -12.21 -5.99 -7.40
CA THR A 66 -11.84 -6.47 -8.75
C THR A 66 -10.73 -5.64 -9.38
N GLY A 67 -10.76 -4.32 -9.19
CA GLY A 67 -9.69 -3.44 -9.66
C GLY A 67 -8.37 -3.67 -8.95
N ILE A 68 -8.40 -3.88 -7.61
CA ILE A 68 -7.21 -4.22 -6.82
C ILE A 68 -6.67 -5.59 -7.26
N TRP A 69 -7.54 -6.57 -7.42
CA TRP A 69 -7.22 -7.90 -7.92
C TRP A 69 -6.47 -7.84 -9.26
N ASN A 70 -7.02 -7.10 -10.21
CA ASN A 70 -6.45 -6.98 -11.54
C ASN A 70 -5.07 -6.31 -11.54
N ASP A 71 -4.86 -5.28 -10.71
CA ASP A 71 -3.56 -4.64 -10.56
C ASP A 71 -2.52 -5.62 -10.00
N LEU A 72 -2.90 -6.45 -9.03
CA LEU A 72 -2.00 -7.43 -8.41
C LEU A 72 -1.71 -8.60 -9.36
N LEU A 73 -2.68 -9.03 -10.17
CA LEU A 73 -2.44 -10.01 -11.23
C LEU A 73 -1.53 -9.45 -12.33
N LYS A 74 -1.68 -8.17 -12.69
CA LYS A 74 -0.76 -7.50 -13.61
C LYS A 74 0.66 -7.52 -13.07
N LEU A 75 0.84 -7.14 -11.81
CA LEU A 75 2.15 -7.17 -11.15
C LEU A 75 2.74 -8.59 -11.14
N ALA A 76 1.93 -9.59 -10.85
CA ALA A 76 2.35 -10.98 -10.90
C ALA A 76 2.72 -11.43 -12.33
N HIS A 77 1.96 -11.00 -13.34
CA HIS A 77 2.27 -11.28 -14.75
C HIS A 77 3.62 -10.67 -15.18
N GLU A 78 3.90 -9.45 -14.77
CA GLU A 78 5.17 -8.76 -15.07
C GLU A 78 6.37 -9.45 -14.39
N ASN A 79 6.16 -10.03 -13.22
CA ASN A 79 7.21 -10.63 -12.38
C ASN A 79 7.23 -12.17 -12.38
N GLY A 80 6.42 -12.82 -13.19
CA GLY A 80 6.35 -14.29 -13.20
C GLY A 80 5.72 -14.87 -14.45
N THR A 81 5.44 -16.16 -14.37
CA THR A 81 4.71 -16.92 -15.38
C THR A 81 3.48 -17.57 -14.73
N GLY A 82 2.54 -18.10 -15.54
CA GLY A 82 1.30 -18.72 -15.04
C GLY A 82 0.12 -17.75 -15.01
N ILE A 83 0.33 -16.48 -15.38
CA ILE A 83 -0.74 -15.48 -15.55
C ILE A 83 -0.71 -15.01 -17.00
N GLN A 84 -1.87 -14.70 -17.54
CA GLN A 84 -2.04 -14.17 -18.90
C GLN A 84 -2.92 -12.93 -18.89
N GLN A 85 -2.62 -12.03 -19.80
CA GLN A 85 -3.51 -10.93 -20.11
C GLN A 85 -4.65 -11.44 -21.00
N ILE A 86 -5.85 -11.02 -20.69
CA ILE A 86 -7.07 -11.22 -21.48
C ILE A 86 -7.55 -9.90 -22.04
N ASP A 87 -8.67 -9.90 -22.78
CA ASP A 87 -9.23 -8.70 -23.38
C ASP A 87 -9.40 -7.54 -22.40
N ASN A 88 -9.22 -6.30 -22.90
CA ASN A 88 -9.39 -5.05 -22.16
C ASN A 88 -8.37 -4.82 -21.02
N GLY A 89 -7.20 -5.46 -21.06
CA GLY A 89 -6.14 -5.26 -20.07
C GLY A 89 -6.40 -5.93 -18.71
N ASN A 90 -7.34 -6.86 -18.65
CA ASN A 90 -7.53 -7.71 -17.49
C ASN A 90 -6.54 -8.88 -17.50
N TYR A 91 -6.33 -9.48 -16.32
CA TYR A 91 -5.40 -10.59 -16.12
C TYR A 91 -6.10 -11.75 -15.43
N GLN A 92 -5.67 -12.97 -15.75
CA GLN A 92 -6.15 -14.19 -15.09
C GLN A 92 -5.06 -15.25 -15.01
N PHE A 93 -5.24 -16.21 -14.12
CA PHE A 93 -4.40 -17.41 -14.10
C PHE A 93 -4.61 -18.24 -15.36
N LYS A 94 -3.53 -18.77 -15.90
CA LYS A 94 -3.60 -19.77 -16.96
C LYS A 94 -4.13 -21.08 -16.39
N GLU A 95 -5.01 -21.72 -17.10
CA GLU A 95 -5.57 -23.01 -16.69
C GLU A 95 -4.46 -24.09 -16.65
N GLY A 96 -4.42 -24.86 -15.57
CA GLY A 96 -3.45 -25.94 -15.40
C GLY A 96 -2.00 -25.52 -15.25
N VAL A 97 -1.70 -24.23 -15.10
CA VAL A 97 -0.33 -23.70 -14.96
C VAL A 97 -0.15 -23.02 -13.62
N ASP A 98 0.80 -23.50 -12.84
CA ASP A 98 1.17 -22.84 -11.58
C ASP A 98 1.95 -21.58 -11.83
N TYR A 99 1.78 -20.60 -10.94
CA TYR A 99 2.58 -19.39 -10.95
C TYR A 99 4.03 -19.71 -10.55
N LYS A 100 4.98 -19.17 -11.31
CA LYS A 100 6.41 -19.21 -10.98
C LYS A 100 6.99 -17.81 -11.09
N PRO A 101 7.59 -17.24 -10.03
CA PRO A 101 8.25 -15.96 -10.10
C PRO A 101 9.48 -16.02 -11.02
N LYS A 102 9.82 -14.92 -11.68
CA LYS A 102 11.07 -14.78 -12.47
C LYS A 102 12.29 -14.69 -11.56
N ASN A 103 12.11 -14.22 -10.33
CA ASN A 103 13.15 -14.10 -9.32
C ASN A 103 12.62 -14.68 -8.00
N ASP A 104 13.21 -15.78 -7.55
CA ASP A 104 12.81 -16.49 -6.34
C ASP A 104 13.03 -15.66 -5.05
N ASN A 105 13.85 -14.61 -5.13
CA ASN A 105 14.08 -13.67 -4.03
C ASN A 105 13.15 -12.45 -4.05
N LEU A 106 12.21 -12.38 -4.98
CA LEU A 106 11.24 -11.30 -5.04
C LEU A 106 10.08 -11.55 -4.07
N TYR A 107 9.96 -10.70 -3.07
CA TYR A 107 8.84 -10.70 -2.13
C TYR A 107 7.88 -9.58 -2.47
N VAL A 108 6.62 -9.92 -2.76
CA VAL A 108 5.55 -8.94 -3.02
C VAL A 108 4.66 -8.85 -1.80
N ILE A 109 4.56 -7.65 -1.23
CA ILE A 109 3.75 -7.36 -0.03
C ILE A 109 2.68 -6.34 -0.41
N PRO A 110 1.49 -6.77 -0.88
CA PRO A 110 0.37 -5.86 -1.11
C PRO A 110 -0.14 -5.31 0.22
N VAL A 111 -0.20 -3.99 0.36
CA VAL A 111 -0.75 -3.33 1.55
C VAL A 111 -1.99 -2.53 1.14
N VAL A 112 -3.14 -2.89 1.69
CA VAL A 112 -4.39 -2.13 1.52
C VAL A 112 -4.66 -1.31 2.78
N ASP A 113 -4.34 -0.02 2.75
CA ASP A 113 -4.52 0.93 3.86
C ASP A 113 -5.57 1.99 3.46
N HIS A 114 -6.75 1.93 4.00
CA HIS A 114 -7.37 0.87 4.79
C HIS A 114 -8.60 0.31 4.03
N ILE A 115 -8.98 -0.93 4.34
CA ILE A 115 -10.06 -1.65 3.63
C ILE A 115 -11.40 -0.90 3.67
N GLY A 116 -11.62 -0.04 4.67
CA GLY A 116 -12.77 0.83 4.78
C GLY A 116 -12.94 1.80 3.60
N LEU A 117 -11.87 2.17 2.88
CA LEU A 117 -11.90 3.06 1.72
C LEU A 117 -12.06 2.32 0.38
N THR A 118 -12.08 0.99 0.38
CA THR A 118 -12.32 0.21 -0.83
C THR A 118 -13.69 0.57 -1.40
N LYS A 119 -13.76 0.88 -2.68
CA LYS A 119 -15.02 1.19 -3.37
C LYS A 119 -15.94 -0.02 -3.40
N THR A 120 -17.23 0.21 -3.27
CA THR A 120 -18.22 -0.84 -3.47
C THR A 120 -18.29 -1.24 -4.94
N GLU A 121 -18.60 -2.49 -5.19
CA GLU A 121 -18.99 -2.99 -6.50
C GLU A 121 -20.52 -2.92 -6.61
N ARG A 122 -21.01 -2.94 -7.85
CA ARG A 122 -22.44 -2.94 -8.11
C ARG A 122 -23.09 -4.13 -7.38
N GLU A 123 -24.19 -3.87 -6.68
CA GLU A 123 -24.95 -4.86 -5.91
C GLU A 123 -24.29 -5.41 -4.64
N PHE A 124 -23.05 -5.01 -4.34
CA PHE A 124 -22.35 -5.48 -3.13
C PHE A 124 -22.49 -4.47 -1.98
N ASN A 125 -22.85 -4.97 -0.81
CA ASN A 125 -22.74 -4.20 0.42
C ASN A 125 -21.27 -4.18 0.91
N LYS A 126 -20.98 -3.34 1.91
CA LYS A 126 -19.62 -3.13 2.40
C LYS A 126 -18.96 -4.42 2.94
N LYS A 127 -19.73 -5.28 3.60
CA LYS A 127 -19.23 -6.56 4.11
C LYS A 127 -18.81 -7.47 2.94
N GLN A 128 -19.67 -7.62 1.94
CA GLN A 128 -19.38 -8.44 0.76
C GLN A 128 -18.14 -7.96 0.00
N VAL A 129 -17.92 -6.62 -0.07
CA VAL A 129 -16.71 -6.03 -0.65
C VAL A 129 -15.46 -6.47 0.12
N ILE A 130 -15.51 -6.44 1.45
CA ILE A 130 -14.39 -6.85 2.30
C ILE A 130 -14.14 -8.35 2.18
N ASP A 131 -15.20 -9.16 2.20
CA ASP A 131 -15.11 -10.62 2.05
C ASP A 131 -14.50 -11.00 0.70
N LYS A 132 -14.92 -10.35 -0.39
CA LYS A 132 -14.37 -10.56 -1.73
C LYS A 132 -12.89 -10.18 -1.80
N LEU A 133 -12.52 -9.01 -1.25
CA LEU A 133 -11.13 -8.57 -1.20
C LEU A 133 -10.26 -9.56 -0.42
N SER A 134 -10.75 -10.02 0.73
CA SER A 134 -10.05 -11.01 1.56
C SER A 134 -9.85 -12.33 0.82
N ALA A 135 -10.87 -12.81 0.11
CA ALA A 135 -10.76 -14.01 -0.72
C ALA A 135 -9.70 -13.87 -1.81
N TYR A 136 -9.64 -12.73 -2.49
CA TYR A 136 -8.61 -12.45 -3.49
C TYR A 136 -7.20 -12.44 -2.89
N MET A 137 -7.03 -11.84 -1.70
CA MET A 137 -5.74 -11.83 -1.01
C MET A 137 -5.28 -13.24 -0.62
N ILE A 138 -6.20 -14.09 -0.19
CA ILE A 138 -5.91 -15.52 0.11
C ILE A 138 -5.46 -16.25 -1.16
N ILE A 139 -6.12 -16.04 -2.29
CA ILE A 139 -5.73 -16.67 -3.57
C ILE A 139 -4.32 -16.21 -3.98
N LEU A 140 -4.01 -14.91 -3.91
CA LEU A 140 -2.69 -14.39 -4.25
C LEU A 140 -1.60 -14.94 -3.32
N ARG A 141 -1.89 -15.05 -2.02
CA ARG A 141 -0.97 -15.68 -1.06
C ARG A 141 -0.68 -17.14 -1.45
N ASN A 142 -1.72 -17.89 -1.73
CA ASN A 142 -1.59 -19.33 -1.95
C ASN A 142 -1.04 -19.67 -3.35
N LYS A 143 -1.35 -18.87 -4.38
CA LYS A 143 -0.93 -19.12 -5.76
C LYS A 143 0.33 -18.37 -6.18
N CYS A 144 0.50 -17.13 -5.71
CA CYS A 144 1.62 -16.27 -6.12
C CYS A 144 2.69 -16.10 -5.04
N ASN A 145 2.51 -16.71 -3.86
CA ASN A 145 3.39 -16.53 -2.71
C ASN A 145 3.51 -15.04 -2.26
N PHE A 146 2.45 -14.26 -2.47
CA PHE A 146 2.40 -12.89 -1.99
C PHE A 146 2.12 -12.86 -0.48
N SER A 147 2.53 -11.78 0.19
CA SER A 147 2.30 -11.57 1.63
C SER A 147 1.36 -10.38 1.86
N PRO A 148 0.05 -10.50 1.58
CA PRO A 148 -0.88 -9.39 1.67
C PRO A 148 -1.14 -8.94 3.11
N VAL A 149 -1.21 -7.62 3.29
CA VAL A 149 -1.55 -6.95 4.55
C VAL A 149 -2.80 -6.11 4.34
N LEU A 150 -3.85 -6.40 5.09
CA LEU A 150 -5.09 -5.63 5.11
C LEU A 150 -5.16 -4.82 6.40
N VAL A 151 -5.19 -3.50 6.29
CA VAL A 151 -5.29 -2.60 7.45
C VAL A 151 -6.75 -2.19 7.62
N GLN A 152 -7.28 -2.37 8.83
CA GLN A 152 -8.61 -1.89 9.18
C GLN A 152 -8.53 -0.87 10.30
N GLN A 153 -9.14 0.29 10.09
CA GLN A 153 -9.30 1.28 11.13
C GLN A 153 -10.50 0.92 12.00
N LEU A 154 -10.26 0.69 13.28
CA LEU A 154 -11.36 0.48 14.24
C LEU A 154 -12.13 1.78 14.45
N ASN A 155 -13.44 1.66 14.51
CA ASN A 155 -14.32 2.81 14.72
C ASN A 155 -14.10 3.39 16.12
N ARG A 156 -13.77 4.68 16.22
CA ARG A 156 -13.53 5.37 17.50
C ARG A 156 -14.82 5.61 18.32
N SER A 157 -15.99 5.30 17.75
CA SER A 157 -17.29 5.50 18.39
C SER A 157 -17.65 4.45 19.45
N MET A 158 -16.86 3.38 19.60
CA MET A 158 -17.02 2.49 20.75
C MET A 158 -16.59 3.22 22.02
N SER A 159 -17.52 3.43 22.94
CA SER A 159 -17.24 3.99 24.26
C SER A 159 -16.18 3.14 24.98
N SER A 160 -15.42 3.74 25.91
CA SER A 160 -14.42 3.00 26.68
C SER A 160 -15.02 1.79 27.42
N SER A 161 -16.30 1.85 27.80
CA SER A 161 -17.07 0.77 28.43
C SER A 161 -17.30 -0.44 27.50
N ASP A 162 -17.40 -0.22 26.18
CA ASP A 162 -17.64 -1.30 25.22
C ASP A 162 -16.36 -2.02 24.84
N ARG A 163 -15.20 -1.36 24.97
CA ARG A 163 -13.88 -1.99 24.73
C ARG A 163 -13.55 -3.04 25.79
N PHE A 164 -13.93 -2.82 27.04
CA PHE A 164 -13.70 -3.77 28.13
C PHE A 164 -14.65 -4.99 28.12
N LYS A 165 -15.73 -4.96 27.33
CA LYS A 165 -16.63 -6.11 27.19
C LYS A 165 -16.14 -7.15 26.18
N LEU A 166 -15.27 -6.76 25.25
CA LEU A 166 -14.69 -7.67 24.24
C LEU A 166 -13.57 -8.57 24.79
N ASP A 167 -12.94 -8.18 25.91
CA ASP A 167 -11.88 -8.96 26.55
C ASP A 167 -12.39 -10.04 27.53
N ARG A 168 -13.72 -10.24 27.61
CA ARG A 168 -14.36 -11.28 28.43
C ARG A 168 -15.16 -12.26 27.60
N VAL A 169 -14.54 -12.90 26.65
CA VAL A 169 -15.06 -14.14 26.08
C VAL A 169 -14.15 -15.25 26.61
N GLU A 170 -14.61 -15.88 27.69
CA GLU A 170 -14.11 -17.14 28.21
C GLU A 170 -14.32 -18.26 27.18
#